data_58c7f89fbc838f16604ce5cacc3f404b
#
_entry.id   58c7f89fbc838f16604ce5cacc3f404b
#
_cell.length_a   1.000
_cell.length_b   1.000
_cell.length_c   1.000
_cell.angle_alpha   90.00
_cell.angle_beta   90.00
_cell.angle_gamma   90.00
#
_symmetry.space_group_name_H-M   'P 1'
#
loop_
_entity.id
_entity.type
_entity.pdbx_description
1 polymer ?
#
loop_
_entity_poly.entity_id
_entity_poly.type
_entity_poly.pdbx_seq_one_letter_code
_entity_poly.pdbx_strand_id
1 'polypeptide(L)'
;MSKPIKREPGSRTIPKWEIGAGGEKFTDIFYEVAEGMAKITINRPEVRNAFRPETLFELESAFHLARDNDQVGVVIFTGAGSEAFCSGGDISVRGDDGYIGDKNKDSLAKKGIGRLNVLDLQIQIRRLPKPVVAMVAGWAIGGGHVLHVVCDLTIAADNAKFGQTGPMVGSFDGGYGAGLLAAHVGQKKAREIWFMTREYDAQEALNMGLVNTVVPIAELEAETVSWCREMLRNSPMALRLLKASLNAATDGLAGVQQLAGDATLLFYMTEEGQEGRDAYKEKRKPDFGKFPKRP
;
A
#
# COMPACT_ATOMS: atom_id res chain seq x y z
N MET A 1 -9.41 29.97 -25.54
CA MET A 1 -8.68 28.87 -24.90
C MET A 1 -8.25 29.36 -23.50
N SER A 2 -8.77 28.77 -22.43
CA SER A 2 -8.34 29.07 -21.06
C SER A 2 -6.87 28.61 -20.89
N LYS A 3 -6.05 29.45 -20.24
CA LYS A 3 -4.66 29.04 -19.89
C LYS A 3 -4.71 27.76 -19.05
N PRO A 4 -3.81 26.80 -19.28
CA PRO A 4 -3.73 25.59 -18.45
C PRO A 4 -3.56 26.02 -16.98
N ILE A 5 -4.35 25.44 -16.10
CA ILE A 5 -4.24 25.66 -14.65
C ILE A 5 -2.88 25.08 -14.24
N LYS A 6 -1.89 25.93 -13.99
CA LYS A 6 -0.64 25.50 -13.32
C LYS A 6 -0.98 25.17 -11.88
N ARG A 7 -0.90 23.90 -11.52
CA ARG A 7 -0.98 23.48 -10.11
C ARG A 7 0.36 23.76 -9.46
N GLU A 8 0.35 24.43 -8.32
CA GLU A 8 1.54 24.61 -7.50
C GLU A 8 1.82 23.31 -6.71
N PRO A 9 3.09 22.96 -6.49
CA PRO A 9 3.47 21.87 -5.60
C PRO A 9 2.80 21.97 -4.22
N GLY A 10 2.68 20.87 -3.52
CA GLY A 10 2.24 20.86 -2.13
C GLY A 10 3.27 21.55 -1.24
N SER A 11 2.85 22.10 -0.11
CA SER A 11 3.79 22.63 0.89
C SER A 11 4.70 21.49 1.40
N ARG A 12 5.99 21.77 1.53
CA ARG A 12 7.02 20.86 2.07
C ARG A 12 7.18 20.96 3.60
N THR A 13 6.37 21.75 4.29
CA THR A 13 6.41 21.83 5.74
C THR A 13 5.97 20.50 6.34
N ILE A 14 6.81 19.88 7.17
CA ILE A 14 6.45 18.65 7.87
C ILE A 14 5.39 18.98 8.91
N PRO A 15 4.22 18.31 8.91
CA PRO A 15 3.17 18.56 9.88
C PRO A 15 3.55 18.05 11.26
N LYS A 16 2.87 18.51 12.28
CA LYS A 16 2.96 17.91 13.61
C LYS A 16 2.17 16.60 13.59
N TRP A 17 2.87 15.48 13.60
CA TRP A 17 2.28 14.16 13.69
C TRP A 17 1.74 13.90 15.09
N GLU A 18 0.57 13.29 15.18
CA GLU A 18 -0.06 12.88 16.43
C GLU A 18 -0.42 11.39 16.35
N ILE A 19 -0.31 10.68 17.47
CA ILE A 19 -0.71 9.27 17.50
C ILE A 19 -2.17 9.16 17.09
N GLY A 20 -2.44 8.38 16.06
CA GLY A 20 -3.80 8.14 15.59
C GLY A 20 -4.57 7.23 16.56
N ALA A 21 -5.87 7.44 16.67
CA ALA A 21 -6.73 6.64 17.54
C ALA A 21 -6.57 5.13 17.27
N GLY A 22 -6.28 4.36 18.31
CA GLY A 22 -5.99 2.93 18.26
C GLY A 22 -4.51 2.58 18.02
N GLY A 23 -3.66 3.57 17.72
CA GLY A 23 -2.22 3.40 17.53
C GLY A 23 -1.43 3.26 18.82
N GLU A 24 -2.01 3.62 19.95
CA GLU A 24 -1.35 3.60 21.27
C GLU A 24 -0.99 2.18 21.74
N LYS A 25 -1.57 1.17 21.13
CA LYS A 25 -1.39 -0.25 21.50
C LYS A 25 -0.28 -0.94 20.71
N PHE A 26 0.22 -0.31 19.66
CA PHE A 26 1.22 -0.90 18.79
C PHE A 26 2.61 -0.86 19.42
N THR A 27 3.37 -1.93 19.21
CA THR A 27 4.70 -2.12 19.78
C THR A 27 5.78 -2.11 18.72
N ASP A 28 5.51 -2.69 17.57
CA ASP A 28 6.44 -2.83 16.44
C ASP A 28 6.27 -1.72 15.39
N ILE A 29 5.21 -0.91 15.50
CA ILE A 29 4.94 0.16 14.54
C ILE A 29 4.48 1.45 15.23
N PHE A 30 4.55 2.57 14.51
CA PHE A 30 3.80 3.78 14.84
C PHE A 30 2.67 3.98 13.84
N TYR A 31 1.52 4.43 14.34
CA TYR A 31 0.41 4.92 13.54
C TYR A 31 0.13 6.37 13.95
N GLU A 32 0.43 7.29 13.06
CA GLU A 32 0.33 8.72 13.28
C GLU A 32 -0.57 9.36 12.23
N VAL A 33 -1.23 10.46 12.58
CA VAL A 33 -2.12 11.19 11.68
C VAL A 33 -1.83 12.69 11.71
N ALA A 34 -1.94 13.35 10.57
CA ALA A 34 -1.87 14.80 10.44
C ALA A 34 -2.47 15.26 9.11
N GLU A 35 -3.23 16.33 9.09
CA GLU A 35 -3.68 17.04 7.89
C GLU A 35 -4.28 16.16 6.78
N GLY A 36 -5.07 15.16 7.14
CA GLY A 36 -5.66 14.23 6.17
C GLY A 36 -4.73 13.09 5.71
N MET A 37 -3.57 12.96 6.29
CA MET A 37 -2.60 11.88 6.06
C MET A 37 -2.55 10.94 7.25
N ALA A 38 -2.35 9.65 7.00
CA ALA A 38 -1.87 8.70 8.00
C ALA A 38 -0.42 8.31 7.67
N LYS A 39 0.44 8.22 8.68
CA LYS A 39 1.80 7.70 8.56
C LYS A 39 1.94 6.43 9.37
N ILE A 40 2.25 5.32 8.70
CA ILE A 40 2.47 4.00 9.28
C ILE A 40 3.96 3.72 9.19
N THR A 41 4.63 3.57 10.34
CA THR A 41 6.07 3.41 10.41
C THR A 41 6.41 2.09 11.08
N ILE A 42 7.14 1.21 10.38
CA ILE A 42 7.73 0.02 11.03
C ILE A 42 8.81 0.51 11.98
N ASN A 43 8.72 0.17 13.25
CA ASN A 43 9.63 0.67 14.30
C ASN A 43 10.40 -0.48 14.96
N ARG A 44 11.25 -1.11 14.17
CA ARG A 44 12.20 -2.15 14.61
C ARG A 44 13.60 -1.88 14.03
N PRO A 45 14.17 -0.66 14.25
CA PRO A 45 15.42 -0.24 13.61
C PRO A 45 16.61 -1.15 13.98
N GLU A 46 16.62 -1.76 15.16
CA GLU A 46 17.66 -2.68 15.65
C GLU A 46 17.81 -3.94 14.78
N VAL A 47 16.76 -4.31 14.04
CA VAL A 47 16.76 -5.41 13.06
C VAL A 47 16.47 -4.90 11.63
N ARG A 48 16.81 -3.65 11.35
CA ARG A 48 16.58 -2.99 10.04
C ARG A 48 15.12 -3.07 9.59
N ASN A 49 14.22 -2.86 10.52
CA ASN A 49 12.77 -2.89 10.29
C ASN A 49 12.27 -4.21 9.66
N ALA A 50 12.95 -5.33 9.93
CA ALA A 50 12.47 -6.66 9.56
C ALA A 50 11.13 -6.95 10.27
N PHE A 51 10.15 -7.46 9.53
CA PHE A 51 8.85 -7.78 10.11
C PHE A 51 8.79 -9.20 10.67
N ARG A 52 8.11 -9.34 11.79
CA ARG A 52 7.69 -10.60 12.40
C ARG A 52 6.16 -10.71 12.38
N PRO A 53 5.56 -11.84 12.75
CA PRO A 53 4.10 -11.97 12.76
C PRO A 53 3.38 -10.85 13.49
N GLU A 54 3.86 -10.43 14.67
CA GLU A 54 3.29 -9.29 15.42
C GLU A 54 3.29 -8.00 14.61
N THR A 55 4.42 -7.68 13.97
CA THR A 55 4.53 -6.51 13.09
C THR A 55 3.48 -6.52 12.00
N LEU A 56 3.24 -7.69 11.38
CA LEU A 56 2.24 -7.83 10.31
C LEU A 56 0.81 -7.62 10.82
N PHE A 57 0.46 -8.16 12.00
CA PHE A 57 -0.86 -7.93 12.61
C PHE A 57 -1.09 -6.47 12.98
N GLU A 58 -0.08 -5.81 13.50
CA GLU A 58 -0.15 -4.38 13.80
C GLU A 58 -0.28 -3.54 12.53
N LEU A 59 0.48 -3.86 11.47
CA LEU A 59 0.36 -3.22 10.16
C LEU A 59 -1.05 -3.40 9.58
N GLU A 60 -1.58 -4.63 9.56
CA GLU A 60 -2.95 -4.89 9.10
C GLU A 60 -3.97 -4.04 9.88
N SER A 61 -3.81 -3.95 11.20
CA SER A 61 -4.67 -3.15 12.06
C SER A 61 -4.55 -1.65 11.74
N ALA A 62 -3.33 -1.13 11.55
CA ALA A 62 -3.09 0.27 11.21
C ALA A 62 -3.67 0.64 9.84
N PHE A 63 -3.53 -0.23 8.83
CA PHE A 63 -4.16 -0.02 7.52
C PHE A 63 -5.70 -0.07 7.60
N HIS A 64 -6.29 -0.89 8.49
CA HIS A 64 -7.73 -0.86 8.75
C HIS A 64 -8.15 0.46 9.39
N LEU A 65 -7.42 0.93 10.41
CA LEU A 65 -7.69 2.23 11.03
C LEU A 65 -7.61 3.36 10.01
N ALA A 66 -6.57 3.36 9.17
CA ALA A 66 -6.42 4.37 8.10
C ALA A 66 -7.55 4.28 7.05
N ARG A 67 -8.02 3.06 6.72
CA ARG A 67 -9.13 2.85 5.79
C ARG A 67 -10.43 3.46 6.31
N ASP A 68 -10.73 3.20 7.58
CA ASP A 68 -12.03 3.51 8.19
C ASP A 68 -12.10 4.93 8.76
N ASN A 69 -10.96 5.62 8.87
CA ASN A 69 -10.92 7.03 9.27
C ASN A 69 -11.29 7.94 8.09
N ASP A 70 -12.45 8.59 8.15
CA ASP A 70 -12.97 9.48 7.11
C ASP A 70 -12.17 10.78 6.94
N GLN A 71 -11.33 11.15 7.92
CA GLN A 71 -10.42 12.29 7.84
C GLN A 71 -9.11 11.96 7.12
N VAL A 72 -8.79 10.69 6.90
CA VAL A 72 -7.57 10.27 6.20
C VAL A 72 -7.88 10.05 4.73
N GLY A 73 -7.17 10.74 3.85
CA GLY A 73 -7.28 10.59 2.39
C GLY A 73 -6.08 9.92 1.72
N VAL A 74 -4.91 9.91 2.36
CA VAL A 74 -3.66 9.32 1.84
C VAL A 74 -2.90 8.65 2.97
N VAL A 75 -2.19 7.55 2.68
CA VAL A 75 -1.36 6.82 3.63
C VAL A 75 0.10 6.89 3.21
N ILE A 76 0.99 7.23 4.14
CA ILE A 76 2.45 7.11 4.02
C ILE A 76 2.86 5.84 4.73
N PHE A 77 3.65 5.00 4.07
CA PHE A 77 4.21 3.78 4.66
C PHE A 77 5.73 3.85 4.65
N THR A 78 6.37 3.67 5.81
CA THR A 78 7.81 3.86 5.96
C THR A 78 8.42 2.98 7.05
N GLY A 79 9.75 3.01 7.19
CA GLY A 79 10.50 2.43 8.29
C GLY A 79 11.14 3.49 9.17
N ALA A 80 11.29 3.24 10.46
CA ALA A 80 11.95 4.12 11.40
C ALA A 80 13.46 4.25 11.09
N GLY A 81 13.97 5.47 11.22
CA GLY A 81 15.38 5.78 10.99
C GLY A 81 15.75 5.90 9.51
N SER A 82 17.06 5.90 9.24
CA SER A 82 17.61 6.13 7.91
C SER A 82 18.29 4.91 7.28
N GLU A 83 18.43 3.81 8.04
CA GLU A 83 19.19 2.66 7.59
C GLU A 83 18.38 1.68 6.75
N ALA A 84 17.08 1.55 7.03
CA ALA A 84 16.23 0.63 6.30
C ALA A 84 14.76 1.06 6.33
N PHE A 85 14.12 1.00 5.17
CA PHE A 85 12.68 0.95 5.06
C PHE A 85 12.16 -0.35 5.68
N CYS A 86 12.62 -1.49 5.15
CA CYS A 86 12.32 -2.81 5.67
C CYS A 86 13.24 -3.85 5.00
N SER A 87 13.87 -4.70 5.79
CA SER A 87 14.74 -5.78 5.29
C SER A 87 14.02 -7.13 5.08
N GLY A 88 12.68 -7.13 5.05
CA GLY A 88 11.87 -8.31 4.81
C GLY A 88 11.49 -9.04 6.09
N GLY A 89 11.22 -10.35 5.99
CA GLY A 89 10.88 -11.17 7.15
C GLY A 89 12.08 -11.38 8.07
N ASP A 90 11.85 -11.27 9.37
CA ASP A 90 12.88 -11.46 10.39
C ASP A 90 13.32 -12.93 10.43
N ILE A 91 14.48 -13.23 9.84
CA ILE A 91 15.00 -14.59 9.72
C ILE A 91 15.27 -15.22 11.11
N SER A 92 15.51 -14.42 12.15
CA SER A 92 15.77 -14.94 13.50
C SER A 92 14.56 -15.65 14.13
N VAL A 93 13.35 -15.32 13.66
CA VAL A 93 12.10 -15.95 14.13
C VAL A 93 11.57 -17.01 13.15
N ARG A 94 12.24 -17.22 12.00
CA ARG A 94 11.88 -18.26 11.02
C ARG A 94 12.31 -19.63 11.52
N GLY A 95 11.35 -20.51 11.83
CA GLY A 95 11.57 -21.90 12.17
C GLY A 95 11.55 -22.83 10.95
N ASP A 96 11.62 -24.14 11.20
CA ASP A 96 11.53 -25.17 10.16
C ASP A 96 10.22 -25.11 9.38
N ASP A 97 9.15 -24.66 10.04
CA ASP A 97 7.81 -24.48 9.47
C ASP A 97 7.58 -23.03 8.93
N GLY A 98 8.63 -22.23 8.78
CA GLY A 98 8.57 -20.84 8.32
C GLY A 98 8.21 -19.85 9.44
N TYR A 99 7.46 -18.81 9.11
CA TYR A 99 7.06 -17.73 10.03
C TYR A 99 5.73 -18.06 10.74
N ILE A 100 5.64 -19.24 11.31
CA ILE A 100 4.50 -19.66 12.12
C ILE A 100 4.74 -19.15 13.54
N GLY A 101 4.05 -18.11 13.93
CA GLY A 101 4.19 -17.35 15.17
C GLY A 101 4.69 -18.07 16.40
N ASP A 102 5.08 -17.32 17.42
CA ASP A 102 5.72 -17.79 18.66
C ASP A 102 5.07 -19.10 19.19
N LYS A 103 5.85 -20.18 19.23
CA LYS A 103 5.42 -21.51 19.70
C LYS A 103 4.84 -21.49 21.13
N ASN A 104 5.05 -20.40 21.89
CA ASN A 104 4.67 -20.26 23.28
C ASN A 104 3.38 -19.46 23.50
N LYS A 105 2.82 -18.82 22.50
CA LYS A 105 1.52 -18.13 22.59
C LYS A 105 0.45 -18.95 21.87
N ASP A 106 -0.78 -18.93 22.36
CA ASP A 106 -1.96 -19.59 21.78
C ASP A 106 -2.32 -19.05 20.39
N SER A 107 -1.37 -19.12 19.46
CA SER A 107 -1.55 -18.70 18.09
C SER A 107 -2.39 -19.73 17.33
N LEU A 108 -3.21 -19.28 16.41
CA LEU A 108 -3.93 -20.10 15.44
C LEU A 108 -3.00 -21.06 14.70
N ALA A 109 -1.68 -20.79 14.65
CA ALA A 109 -0.63 -21.62 14.10
C ALA A 109 -0.49 -23.00 14.78
N LYS A 110 -0.90 -23.16 16.05
CA LYS A 110 -0.93 -24.46 16.73
C LYS A 110 -2.01 -25.41 16.19
N LYS A 111 -2.91 -24.96 15.34
CA LYS A 111 -4.12 -25.70 14.95
C LYS A 111 -4.17 -26.12 13.48
N GLY A 112 -3.14 -25.89 12.67
CA GLY A 112 -3.18 -26.25 11.26
C GLY A 112 -1.99 -25.77 10.43
N ILE A 113 -2.15 -25.77 9.11
CA ILE A 113 -1.17 -25.24 8.16
C ILE A 113 -0.98 -23.75 8.40
N GLY A 114 0.26 -23.32 8.60
CA GLY A 114 0.62 -21.92 8.82
C GLY A 114 0.18 -21.03 7.65
N ARG A 115 -0.25 -19.80 7.95
CA ARG A 115 -0.63 -18.80 6.96
C ARG A 115 0.49 -17.75 6.85
N LEU A 116 0.78 -17.34 5.63
CA LEU A 116 1.76 -16.30 5.36
C LEU A 116 1.06 -14.92 5.39
N ASN A 117 0.91 -14.34 6.58
CA ASN A 117 0.13 -13.12 6.82
C ASN A 117 0.58 -11.92 5.99
N VAL A 118 1.84 -11.86 5.56
CA VAL A 118 2.31 -10.80 4.66
C VAL A 118 1.53 -10.73 3.34
N LEU A 119 0.94 -11.85 2.90
CA LEU A 119 0.09 -11.85 1.69
C LEU A 119 -1.21 -11.08 1.90
N ASP A 120 -1.80 -11.20 3.09
CA ASP A 120 -3.02 -10.47 3.43
C ASP A 120 -2.75 -8.96 3.50
N LEU A 121 -1.62 -8.57 4.10
CA LEU A 121 -1.17 -7.18 4.13
C LEU A 121 -0.95 -6.62 2.71
N GLN A 122 -0.32 -7.39 1.80
CA GLN A 122 -0.14 -6.98 0.41
C GLN A 122 -1.48 -6.73 -0.29
N ILE A 123 -2.46 -7.64 -0.11
CA ILE A 123 -3.80 -7.49 -0.65
C ILE A 123 -4.49 -6.27 -0.06
N GLN A 124 -4.33 -6.03 1.24
CA GLN A 124 -4.93 -4.90 1.93
C GLN A 124 -4.37 -3.56 1.43
N ILE A 125 -3.05 -3.42 1.28
CA ILE A 125 -2.41 -2.22 0.72
C ILE A 125 -2.94 -1.96 -0.69
N ARG A 126 -2.93 -2.99 -1.54
CA ARG A 126 -3.35 -2.88 -2.92
C ARG A 126 -4.81 -2.47 -3.07
N ARG A 127 -5.69 -3.02 -2.23
CA ARG A 127 -7.14 -2.76 -2.26
C ARG A 127 -7.61 -1.62 -1.36
N LEU A 128 -6.69 -0.96 -0.66
CA LEU A 128 -7.05 0.20 0.15
C LEU A 128 -7.70 1.27 -0.74
N PRO A 129 -8.90 1.80 -0.40
CA PRO A 129 -9.60 2.80 -1.22
C PRO A 129 -8.98 4.21 -1.12
N LYS A 130 -7.69 4.29 -0.80
CA LYS A 130 -6.89 5.50 -0.61
C LYS A 130 -5.51 5.26 -1.19
N PRO A 131 -4.84 6.27 -1.77
CA PRO A 131 -3.45 6.13 -2.19
C PRO A 131 -2.53 5.77 -1.03
N VAL A 132 -1.55 4.91 -1.31
CA VAL A 132 -0.48 4.54 -0.38
C VAL A 132 0.86 4.92 -1.00
N VAL A 133 1.63 5.72 -0.29
CA VAL A 133 2.96 6.18 -0.71
C VAL A 133 4.01 5.50 0.16
N ALA A 134 4.88 4.72 -0.45
CA ALA A 134 6.08 4.22 0.22
C ALA A 134 7.12 5.35 0.29
N MET A 135 7.54 5.68 1.51
CA MET A 135 8.63 6.62 1.79
C MET A 135 9.85 5.82 2.21
N VAL A 136 10.83 5.68 1.30
CA VAL A 136 11.90 4.70 1.42
C VAL A 136 13.24 5.36 1.69
N ALA A 137 13.82 5.09 2.86
CA ALA A 137 15.21 5.38 3.20
C ALA A 137 15.97 4.08 3.45
N GLY A 138 17.25 4.01 3.05
CA GLY A 138 18.09 2.85 3.26
C GLY A 138 17.57 1.58 2.58
N TRP A 139 17.70 0.44 3.25
CA TRP A 139 17.41 -0.88 2.66
C TRP A 139 15.92 -1.19 2.52
N ALA A 140 15.49 -1.50 1.31
CA ALA A 140 14.20 -2.11 0.97
C ALA A 140 14.48 -3.46 0.30
N ILE A 141 14.52 -4.56 1.07
CA ILE A 141 15.06 -5.85 0.64
C ILE A 141 14.05 -6.98 0.86
N GLY A 142 14.03 -7.93 -0.06
CA GLY A 142 13.17 -9.12 0.03
C GLY A 142 11.70 -8.76 0.21
N GLY A 143 11.07 -9.22 1.30
CA GLY A 143 9.69 -8.86 1.63
C GLY A 143 9.48 -7.34 1.79
N GLY A 144 10.49 -6.60 2.27
CA GLY A 144 10.44 -5.14 2.34
C GLY A 144 10.41 -4.48 0.96
N HIS A 145 11.17 -5.02 0.01
CA HIS A 145 11.08 -4.60 -1.39
C HIS A 145 9.69 -4.88 -1.98
N VAL A 146 9.10 -6.04 -1.67
CA VAL A 146 7.73 -6.35 -2.12
C VAL A 146 6.72 -5.34 -1.55
N LEU A 147 6.86 -4.96 -0.27
CA LEU A 147 5.93 -4.03 0.37
C LEU A 147 5.91 -2.65 -0.32
N HIS A 148 7.07 -2.09 -0.71
CA HIS A 148 7.06 -0.82 -1.45
C HIS A 148 6.53 -0.98 -2.89
N VAL A 149 6.82 -2.12 -3.55
CA VAL A 149 6.30 -2.42 -4.91
C VAL A 149 4.78 -2.52 -4.95
N VAL A 150 4.15 -2.95 -3.85
CA VAL A 150 2.69 -3.06 -3.73
C VAL A 150 2.02 -1.69 -3.47
N CYS A 151 2.76 -0.72 -2.94
CA CYS A 151 2.27 0.65 -2.76
C CYS A 151 2.00 1.33 -4.12
N ASP A 152 1.17 2.37 -4.12
CA ASP A 152 0.80 3.08 -5.35
C ASP A 152 1.94 3.95 -5.89
N LEU A 153 2.71 4.54 -5.00
CA LEU A 153 3.86 5.40 -5.32
C LEU A 153 5.03 5.08 -4.37
N THR A 154 6.25 5.34 -4.86
CA THR A 154 7.46 5.24 -4.04
C THR A 154 8.30 6.49 -4.19
N ILE A 155 8.57 7.17 -3.08
CA ILE A 155 9.53 8.28 -2.97
C ILE A 155 10.75 7.74 -2.22
N ALA A 156 11.91 7.82 -2.83
CA ALA A 156 13.15 7.27 -2.29
C ALA A 156 14.12 8.36 -1.84
N ALA A 157 14.81 8.10 -0.74
CA ALA A 157 16.00 8.87 -0.40
C ALA A 157 17.18 8.46 -1.29
N ASP A 158 18.16 9.34 -1.43
CA ASP A 158 19.40 9.11 -2.18
C ASP A 158 20.25 7.96 -1.62
N ASN A 159 20.06 7.59 -0.34
CA ASN A 159 20.70 6.45 0.30
C ASN A 159 19.92 5.13 0.13
N ALA A 160 18.77 5.14 -0.55
CA ALA A 160 17.94 3.94 -0.67
C ALA A 160 18.62 2.84 -1.49
N LYS A 161 18.41 1.59 -1.07
CA LYS A 161 18.90 0.37 -1.70
C LYS A 161 17.77 -0.61 -1.89
N PHE A 162 17.66 -1.16 -3.09
CA PHE A 162 16.58 -2.06 -3.47
C PHE A 162 17.13 -3.41 -3.93
N GLY A 163 16.50 -4.50 -3.55
CA GLY A 163 16.92 -5.82 -4.01
C GLY A 163 16.04 -6.97 -3.54
N GLN A 164 16.14 -8.07 -4.26
CA GLN A 164 15.47 -9.32 -3.95
C GLN A 164 16.48 -10.39 -3.58
N THR A 165 16.59 -10.68 -2.30
CA THR A 165 17.59 -11.63 -1.76
C THR A 165 17.00 -13.02 -1.52
N GLY A 166 15.71 -13.24 -1.76
CA GLY A 166 15.00 -14.50 -1.48
C GLY A 166 15.74 -15.74 -1.95
N PRO A 167 16.11 -15.89 -3.24
CA PRO A 167 16.81 -17.08 -3.71
C PRO A 167 18.15 -17.34 -3.02
N MET A 168 18.85 -16.29 -2.58
CA MET A 168 20.13 -16.41 -1.88
C MET A 168 19.97 -16.89 -0.44
N VAL A 169 18.85 -16.58 0.22
CA VAL A 169 18.60 -16.92 1.64
C VAL A 169 17.59 -18.08 1.80
N GLY A 170 17.34 -18.84 0.74
CA GLY A 170 16.43 -19.98 0.79
C GLY A 170 14.97 -19.57 0.97
N SER A 171 14.54 -18.49 0.29
CA SER A 171 13.16 -18.03 0.27
C SER A 171 12.67 -17.84 -1.16
N PHE A 172 11.36 -17.91 -1.32
CA PHE A 172 10.66 -17.68 -2.58
C PHE A 172 9.68 -16.49 -2.41
N ASP A 173 9.41 -15.76 -3.50
CA ASP A 173 8.45 -14.65 -3.47
C ASP A 173 7.07 -15.11 -3.01
N GLY A 174 6.59 -14.50 -1.96
CA GLY A 174 5.26 -14.74 -1.42
C GLY A 174 4.29 -13.66 -1.84
N GLY A 175 3.71 -13.73 -3.04
CA GLY A 175 2.61 -12.87 -3.41
C GLY A 175 2.81 -12.02 -4.66
N TYR A 176 2.51 -10.73 -4.57
CA TYR A 176 2.52 -9.81 -5.72
C TYR A 176 3.91 -9.41 -6.23
N GLY A 177 4.98 -9.69 -5.47
CA GLY A 177 6.31 -9.12 -5.72
C GLY A 177 6.84 -9.34 -7.12
N ALA A 178 6.88 -10.58 -7.61
CA ALA A 178 7.43 -10.87 -8.93
C ALA A 178 6.58 -10.26 -10.06
N GLY A 179 5.26 -10.40 -9.97
CA GLY A 179 4.33 -9.94 -11.01
C GLY A 179 4.30 -8.42 -11.13
N LEU A 180 4.16 -7.70 -10.01
CA LEU A 180 4.13 -6.24 -10.01
C LEU A 180 5.49 -5.64 -10.34
N LEU A 181 6.59 -6.20 -9.83
CA LEU A 181 7.92 -5.76 -10.22
C LEU A 181 8.09 -5.81 -11.74
N ALA A 182 7.66 -6.91 -12.37
CA ALA A 182 7.74 -7.04 -13.83
C ALA A 182 6.85 -6.03 -14.57
N ALA A 183 5.73 -5.63 -13.99
CA ALA A 183 4.89 -4.57 -14.54
C ALA A 183 5.54 -3.18 -14.45
N HIS A 184 6.32 -2.91 -13.39
CA HIS A 184 7.01 -1.63 -13.23
C HIS A 184 8.28 -1.52 -14.06
N VAL A 185 9.18 -2.50 -13.99
CA VAL A 185 10.53 -2.42 -14.58
C VAL A 185 10.69 -3.24 -15.86
N GLY A 186 9.65 -3.94 -16.27
CA GLY A 186 9.67 -4.85 -17.43
C GLY A 186 10.25 -6.23 -17.09
N GLN A 187 9.87 -7.23 -17.89
CA GLN A 187 10.16 -8.65 -17.64
C GLN A 187 11.66 -8.97 -17.51
N LYS A 188 12.51 -8.35 -18.35
CA LYS A 188 13.95 -8.64 -18.35
C LYS A 188 14.62 -8.12 -17.08
N LYS A 189 14.33 -6.89 -16.69
CA LYS A 189 14.91 -6.28 -15.48
C LYS A 189 14.40 -6.97 -14.20
N ALA A 190 13.11 -7.31 -14.14
CA ALA A 190 12.56 -8.07 -13.02
C ALA A 190 13.25 -9.43 -12.83
N ARG A 191 13.52 -10.16 -13.94
CA ARG A 191 14.26 -11.43 -13.88
C ARG A 191 15.70 -11.24 -13.44
N GLU A 192 16.37 -10.18 -13.89
CA GLU A 192 17.72 -9.84 -13.45
C GLU A 192 17.75 -9.60 -11.94
N ILE A 193 16.81 -8.77 -11.42
CA ILE A 193 16.70 -8.48 -9.98
C ILE A 193 16.49 -9.77 -9.19
N TRP A 194 15.54 -10.63 -9.59
CA TRP A 194 15.21 -11.86 -8.88
C TRP A 194 16.26 -12.97 -9.03
N PHE A 195 16.79 -13.17 -10.22
CA PHE A 195 17.67 -14.32 -10.47
C PHE A 195 19.12 -14.04 -10.06
N MET A 196 19.55 -12.80 -10.19
CA MET A 196 20.91 -12.40 -9.86
C MET A 196 21.05 -11.91 -8.41
N THR A 197 19.93 -11.65 -7.72
CA THR A 197 19.87 -11.14 -6.34
C THR A 197 20.76 -9.90 -6.13
N ARG A 198 20.87 -9.05 -7.15
CA ARG A 198 21.66 -7.82 -7.12
C ARG A 198 20.92 -6.73 -6.35
N GLU A 199 21.70 -5.82 -5.81
CA GLU A 199 21.24 -4.60 -5.17
C GLU A 199 21.35 -3.44 -6.15
N TYR A 200 20.39 -2.53 -6.11
CA TYR A 200 20.29 -1.36 -6.96
C TYR A 200 20.20 -0.12 -6.08
N ASP A 201 20.91 0.93 -6.44
CA ASP A 201 20.79 2.20 -5.75
C ASP A 201 19.54 2.98 -6.15
N ALA A 202 19.30 4.11 -5.48
CA ALA A 202 18.12 4.93 -5.70
C ALA A 202 18.04 5.46 -7.14
N GLN A 203 19.18 5.84 -7.74
CA GLN A 203 19.21 6.37 -9.10
C GLN A 203 18.95 5.28 -10.13
N GLU A 204 19.50 4.09 -9.94
CA GLU A 204 19.21 2.93 -10.79
C GLU A 204 17.71 2.56 -10.69
N ALA A 205 17.14 2.60 -9.48
CA ALA A 205 15.71 2.37 -9.26
C ALA A 205 14.83 3.41 -9.98
N LEU A 206 15.22 4.68 -9.96
CA LEU A 206 14.53 5.74 -10.70
C LEU A 206 14.62 5.50 -12.22
N ASN A 207 15.81 5.19 -12.72
CA ASN A 207 16.04 4.99 -14.15
C ASN A 207 15.28 3.81 -14.74
N MET A 208 15.01 2.76 -13.93
CA MET A 208 14.23 1.60 -14.37
C MET A 208 12.72 1.75 -14.12
N GLY A 209 12.28 2.87 -13.53
CA GLY A 209 10.85 3.11 -13.23
C GLY A 209 10.33 2.38 -11.99
N LEU A 210 11.22 1.93 -11.11
CA LEU A 210 10.85 1.27 -9.86
C LEU A 210 10.36 2.26 -8.80
N VAL A 211 10.90 3.47 -8.81
CA VAL A 211 10.51 4.57 -7.90
C VAL A 211 10.13 5.82 -8.69
N ASN A 212 9.29 6.67 -8.10
CA ASN A 212 8.77 7.86 -8.76
C ASN A 212 9.74 9.05 -8.74
N THR A 213 10.49 9.19 -7.65
CA THR A 213 11.48 10.27 -7.49
C THR A 213 12.53 9.89 -6.45
N VAL A 214 13.68 10.55 -6.52
CA VAL A 214 14.78 10.44 -5.56
C VAL A 214 15.11 11.83 -5.05
N VAL A 215 15.23 11.97 -3.74
CA VAL A 215 15.59 13.22 -3.07
C VAL A 215 16.66 12.97 -2.02
N PRO A 216 17.42 14.01 -1.59
CA PRO A 216 18.29 13.90 -0.43
C PRO A 216 17.52 13.39 0.78
N ILE A 217 18.13 12.53 1.59
CA ILE A 217 17.47 11.93 2.75
C ILE A 217 16.87 12.97 3.71
N ALA A 218 17.51 14.11 3.86
CA ALA A 218 17.03 15.22 4.69
C ALA A 218 15.72 15.85 4.17
N GLU A 219 15.38 15.64 2.90
CA GLU A 219 14.18 16.17 2.25
C GLU A 219 13.07 15.12 2.06
N LEU A 220 13.34 13.85 2.36
CA LEU A 220 12.48 12.73 2.04
C LEU A 220 11.06 12.90 2.59
N GLU A 221 10.91 13.19 3.88
CA GLU A 221 9.60 13.36 4.50
C GLU A 221 8.89 14.61 3.96
N ALA A 222 9.61 15.71 3.79
CA ALA A 222 9.05 16.96 3.26
C ALA A 222 8.51 16.79 1.84
N GLU A 223 9.23 16.08 0.97
CA GLU A 223 8.79 15.76 -0.39
C GLU A 223 7.58 14.83 -0.39
N THR A 224 7.61 13.79 0.43
CA THR A 224 6.49 12.85 0.55
C THR A 224 5.21 13.56 1.01
N VAL A 225 5.32 14.41 2.03
CA VAL A 225 4.20 15.23 2.51
C VAL A 225 3.68 16.18 1.43
N SER A 226 4.57 16.78 0.64
CA SER A 226 4.19 17.63 -0.49
C SER A 226 3.32 16.87 -1.50
N TRP A 227 3.73 15.68 -1.92
CA TRP A 227 2.97 14.83 -2.83
C TRP A 227 1.63 14.40 -2.24
N CYS A 228 1.60 14.05 -0.96
CA CYS A 228 0.35 13.70 -0.27
C CYS A 228 -0.64 14.88 -0.26
N ARG A 229 -0.19 16.11 0.01
CA ARG A 229 -1.02 17.31 -0.05
C ARG A 229 -1.55 17.60 -1.46
N GLU A 230 -0.77 17.29 -2.50
CA GLU A 230 -1.25 17.39 -3.89
C GLU A 230 -2.38 16.39 -4.18
N MET A 231 -2.24 15.15 -3.71
CA MET A 231 -3.29 14.14 -3.84
C MET A 231 -4.57 14.53 -3.08
N LEU A 232 -4.43 15.07 -1.87
CA LEU A 232 -5.57 15.51 -1.04
C LEU A 232 -6.38 16.66 -1.66
N ARG A 233 -5.85 17.40 -2.64
CA ARG A 233 -6.60 18.40 -3.41
C ARG A 233 -7.52 17.80 -4.47
N ASN A 234 -7.40 16.50 -4.75
CA ASN A 234 -8.19 15.82 -5.75
C ASN A 234 -9.42 15.15 -5.13
N SER A 235 -10.41 14.80 -5.96
CA SER A 235 -11.60 14.10 -5.52
C SER A 235 -11.25 12.73 -4.92
N PRO A 236 -11.59 12.45 -3.65
CA PRO A 236 -11.32 11.15 -3.02
C PRO A 236 -11.99 10.00 -3.77
N MET A 237 -13.22 10.20 -4.26
CA MET A 237 -13.95 9.21 -5.05
C MET A 237 -13.24 8.90 -6.37
N ALA A 238 -12.75 9.93 -7.07
CA ALA A 238 -12.02 9.72 -8.32
C ALA A 238 -10.71 8.96 -8.08
N LEU A 239 -9.95 9.29 -7.03
CA LEU A 239 -8.71 8.57 -6.67
C LEU A 239 -8.99 7.10 -6.35
N ARG A 240 -10.04 6.81 -5.59
CA ARG A 240 -10.48 5.44 -5.28
C ARG A 240 -10.77 4.64 -6.56
N LEU A 241 -11.60 5.19 -7.45
CA LEU A 241 -11.98 4.54 -8.70
C LEU A 241 -10.80 4.35 -9.66
N LEU A 242 -9.89 5.34 -9.74
CA LEU A 242 -8.67 5.25 -10.54
C LEU A 242 -7.76 4.14 -10.01
N LYS A 243 -7.53 4.07 -8.69
CA LYS A 243 -6.75 2.97 -8.10
C LYS A 243 -7.35 1.61 -8.41
N ALA A 244 -8.66 1.44 -8.22
CA ALA A 244 -9.34 0.19 -8.55
C ALA A 244 -9.22 -0.17 -10.04
N SER A 245 -9.34 0.83 -10.94
CA SER A 245 -9.21 0.64 -12.39
C SER A 245 -7.80 0.25 -12.82
N LEU A 246 -6.77 0.91 -12.26
CA LEU A 246 -5.37 0.60 -12.50
C LEU A 246 -5.02 -0.82 -12.02
N ASN A 247 -5.54 -1.21 -10.85
CA ASN A 247 -5.34 -2.54 -10.30
C ASN A 247 -6.06 -3.63 -11.10
N ALA A 248 -7.26 -3.35 -11.63
CA ALA A 248 -8.03 -4.32 -12.40
C ALA A 248 -7.27 -4.87 -13.60
N ALA A 249 -6.41 -4.07 -14.23
CA ALA A 249 -5.61 -4.47 -15.37
C ALA A 249 -4.59 -5.60 -15.05
N THR A 250 -4.11 -5.67 -13.82
CA THR A 250 -3.10 -6.64 -13.38
C THR A 250 -3.66 -7.73 -12.47
N ASP A 251 -4.75 -7.45 -11.73
CA ASP A 251 -5.33 -8.37 -10.75
C ASP A 251 -6.40 -9.30 -11.34
N GLY A 252 -6.68 -9.18 -12.64
CA GLY A 252 -7.65 -10.03 -13.33
C GLY A 252 -9.05 -9.96 -12.68
N LEU A 253 -9.70 -11.10 -12.52
CA LEU A 253 -11.06 -11.17 -11.96
C LEU A 253 -11.16 -10.59 -10.54
N ALA A 254 -10.11 -10.67 -9.73
CA ALA A 254 -10.09 -10.09 -8.39
C ALA A 254 -10.14 -8.56 -8.43
N GLY A 255 -9.45 -7.93 -9.39
CA GLY A 255 -9.52 -6.48 -9.61
C GLY A 255 -10.86 -6.05 -10.20
N VAL A 256 -11.39 -6.82 -11.15
CA VAL A 256 -12.73 -6.58 -11.72
C VAL A 256 -13.80 -6.64 -10.62
N GLN A 257 -13.73 -7.61 -9.71
CA GLN A 257 -14.67 -7.74 -8.61
C GLN A 257 -14.67 -6.51 -7.69
N GLN A 258 -13.50 -5.94 -7.40
CA GLN A 258 -13.40 -4.72 -6.60
C GLN A 258 -14.02 -3.53 -7.33
N LEU A 259 -13.66 -3.32 -8.60
CA LEU A 259 -14.20 -2.23 -9.43
C LEU A 259 -15.72 -2.35 -9.60
N ALA A 260 -16.23 -3.56 -9.81
CA ALA A 260 -17.66 -3.83 -9.90
C ALA A 260 -18.39 -3.51 -8.60
N GLY A 261 -17.79 -3.82 -7.44
CA GLY A 261 -18.32 -3.44 -6.13
C GLY A 261 -18.45 -1.92 -5.96
N ASP A 262 -17.42 -1.16 -6.36
CA ASP A 262 -17.45 0.30 -6.35
C ASP A 262 -18.53 0.85 -7.32
N ALA A 263 -18.65 0.28 -8.52
CA ALA A 263 -19.69 0.66 -9.49
C ALA A 263 -21.09 0.35 -8.96
N THR A 264 -21.28 -0.80 -8.30
CA THR A 264 -22.56 -1.18 -7.68
C THR A 264 -22.98 -0.17 -6.60
N LEU A 265 -22.03 0.24 -5.76
CA LEU A 265 -22.29 1.24 -4.73
C LEU A 265 -22.74 2.57 -5.34
N LEU A 266 -22.06 3.03 -6.40
CA LEU A 266 -22.44 4.26 -7.13
C LEU A 266 -23.81 4.11 -7.79
N PHE A 267 -24.11 2.93 -8.39
CA PHE A 267 -25.41 2.66 -8.99
C PHE A 267 -26.55 2.77 -7.97
N TYR A 268 -26.38 2.27 -6.76
CA TYR A 268 -27.41 2.39 -5.69
C TYR A 268 -27.72 3.84 -5.32
N MET A 269 -26.82 4.79 -5.60
CA MET A 269 -27.04 6.21 -5.36
C MET A 269 -27.81 6.90 -6.51
N THR A 270 -28.02 6.21 -7.64
CA THR A 270 -28.78 6.76 -8.77
C THR A 270 -30.27 6.64 -8.57
N GLU A 271 -31.05 7.50 -9.28
CA GLU A 271 -32.50 7.42 -9.31
C GLU A 271 -33.00 6.06 -9.83
N GLU A 272 -32.31 5.43 -10.79
CA GLU A 272 -32.65 4.09 -11.29
C GLU A 272 -32.49 3.01 -10.22
N GLY A 273 -31.40 3.05 -9.45
CA GLY A 273 -31.20 2.13 -8.33
C GLY A 273 -32.23 2.30 -7.22
N GLN A 274 -32.64 3.55 -6.97
CA GLN A 274 -33.67 3.88 -5.99
C GLN A 274 -35.05 3.42 -6.47
N GLU A 275 -35.39 3.63 -7.74
CA GLU A 275 -36.66 3.15 -8.33
C GLU A 275 -36.82 1.64 -8.16
N GLY A 276 -35.80 0.85 -8.48
CA GLY A 276 -35.84 -0.61 -8.31
C GLY A 276 -36.10 -1.03 -6.87
N ARG A 277 -35.40 -0.39 -5.91
CA ARG A 277 -35.57 -0.62 -4.47
C ARG A 277 -36.97 -0.26 -3.99
N ASP A 278 -37.47 0.91 -4.38
CA ASP A 278 -38.74 1.44 -3.88
C ASP A 278 -39.91 0.68 -4.48
N ALA A 279 -39.86 0.33 -5.78
CA ALA A 279 -40.86 -0.55 -6.42
C ALA A 279 -40.95 -1.91 -5.72
N TYR A 280 -39.81 -2.50 -5.34
CA TYR A 280 -39.80 -3.76 -4.58
C TYR A 280 -40.49 -3.63 -3.20
N LYS A 281 -40.15 -2.55 -2.45
CA LYS A 281 -40.75 -2.28 -1.14
C LYS A 281 -42.26 -2.02 -1.22
N GLU A 282 -42.69 -1.31 -2.25
CA GLU A 282 -44.10 -0.96 -2.51
C GLU A 282 -44.89 -2.09 -3.20
N LYS A 283 -44.25 -3.22 -3.50
CA LYS A 283 -44.84 -4.37 -4.22
C LYS A 283 -45.47 -4.01 -5.55
N ARG A 284 -44.90 -3.07 -6.27
CA ARG A 284 -45.26 -2.65 -7.63
C ARG A 284 -44.21 -3.04 -8.64
N LYS A 285 -44.53 -2.97 -9.92
CA LYS A 285 -43.54 -3.09 -10.99
C LYS A 285 -42.70 -1.83 -11.05
N PRO A 286 -41.35 -1.94 -11.24
CA PRO A 286 -40.53 -0.76 -11.43
C PRO A 286 -40.82 -0.10 -12.79
N ASP A 287 -40.77 1.22 -12.80
CA ASP A 287 -40.90 2.03 -14.03
C ASP A 287 -39.56 2.55 -14.47
N PHE A 288 -38.80 1.73 -15.15
CA PHE A 288 -37.54 2.16 -15.79
C PHE A 288 -37.77 2.89 -17.12
N GLY A 289 -39.04 2.97 -17.60
CA GLY A 289 -39.43 3.67 -18.81
C GLY A 289 -39.18 5.18 -18.74
N LYS A 290 -39.25 5.76 -17.55
CA LYS A 290 -39.04 7.19 -17.28
C LYS A 290 -37.59 7.67 -17.42
N PHE A 291 -36.61 6.76 -17.41
CA PHE A 291 -35.21 7.12 -17.51
C PHE A 291 -34.71 7.16 -18.96
N PRO A 292 -33.74 8.04 -19.25
CA PRO A 292 -33.11 8.11 -20.57
C PRO A 292 -32.51 6.77 -20.97
N LYS A 293 -32.66 6.37 -22.25
CA LYS A 293 -32.11 5.11 -22.77
C LYS A 293 -30.67 5.22 -23.27
N ARG A 294 -30.00 6.30 -22.96
CA ARG A 294 -28.59 6.57 -23.24
C ARG A 294 -27.94 7.18 -22.02
N PRO A 295 -26.68 6.85 -21.76
CA PRO A 295 -25.92 7.46 -20.69
C PRO A 295 -25.75 8.96 -20.88
#